data_1bc5cd22f27ce484b03b99242bcd6dee
#
_entry.id   1bc5cd22f27ce484b03b99242bcd6dee
#
_cell.length_a   1.000
_cell.length_b   1.000
_cell.length_c   1.000
_cell.angle_alpha   90.00
_cell.angle_beta   90.00
_cell.angle_gamma   90.00
#
_symmetry.space_group_name_H-M   'P 1'
#
loop_
_entity.id
_entity.type
_entity.pdbx_description
1 polymer ?
#
loop_
_entity_poly.entity_id
_entity_poly.type
_entity_poly.pdbx_seq_one_letter_code
_entity_poly.pdbx_strand_id
1 'polypeptide(L)'
;MNLDDIHALYAYNRWANLRMFSVLEKLSQEQFNATLQSSFPSIRESVFHILAAEWIWLKRWTRASPIAIEPVKGASFETWKKLRAAGVSPPLELSTVQELRGFCDLLEDERQQFIRGLDEDALHAPVNFNDMGGNPYSEPLFQLMQHVVNHGTYHRGQVTTLLRQAGAETIALDMLYFFRERQENAAGTRQ
;
A
#
# COMPACT_ATOMS: atom_id res chain seq x y z
N MET A 1 -4.02 -8.58 -18.52
CA MET A 1 -4.52 -7.42 -17.75
C MET A 1 -4.34 -6.20 -18.63
N ASN A 2 -5.37 -5.40 -18.77
CA ASN A 2 -5.39 -4.17 -19.56
C ASN A 2 -5.48 -2.94 -18.63
N LEU A 3 -5.50 -1.74 -19.19
CA LEU A 3 -5.58 -0.50 -18.41
C LEU A 3 -6.86 -0.41 -17.56
N ASP A 4 -8.01 -0.87 -18.07
CA ASP A 4 -9.27 -0.85 -17.32
C ASP A 4 -9.18 -1.76 -16.08
N ASP A 5 -8.55 -2.92 -16.21
CA ASP A 5 -8.30 -3.82 -15.07
C ASP A 5 -7.41 -3.15 -14.02
N ILE A 6 -6.37 -2.43 -14.44
CA ILE A 6 -5.48 -1.66 -13.55
C ILE A 6 -6.24 -0.54 -12.85
N HIS A 7 -7.04 0.23 -13.58
CA HIS A 7 -7.87 1.27 -12.99
C HIS A 7 -8.83 0.71 -11.93
N ALA A 8 -9.50 -0.42 -12.23
CA ALA A 8 -10.40 -1.06 -11.28
C ALA A 8 -9.65 -1.58 -10.04
N LEU A 9 -8.49 -2.19 -10.24
CA LEU A 9 -7.65 -2.74 -9.17
C LEU A 9 -7.15 -1.64 -8.21
N TYR A 10 -6.71 -0.50 -8.75
CA TYR A 10 -6.23 0.62 -7.93
C TYR A 10 -7.36 1.45 -7.31
N ALA A 11 -8.52 1.51 -7.94
CA ALA A 11 -9.73 2.04 -7.31
C ALA A 11 -10.14 1.20 -6.08
N TYR A 12 -10.06 -0.14 -6.18
CA TYR A 12 -10.24 -1.02 -5.03
C TYR A 12 -9.18 -0.77 -3.95
N ASN A 13 -7.91 -0.67 -4.30
CA ASN A 13 -6.83 -0.43 -3.32
C ASN A 13 -7.07 0.87 -2.52
N ARG A 14 -7.43 1.95 -3.22
CA ARG A 14 -7.81 3.21 -2.60
C ARG A 14 -9.01 3.05 -1.67
N TRP A 15 -10.09 2.42 -2.13
CA TRP A 15 -11.28 2.16 -1.33
C TRP A 15 -10.94 1.38 -0.05
N ALA A 16 -10.13 0.33 -0.17
CA ALA A 16 -9.72 -0.49 0.96
C ALA A 16 -8.86 0.28 1.98
N ASN A 17 -7.92 1.12 1.51
CA ASN A 17 -7.11 1.97 2.38
C ASN A 17 -7.99 3.01 3.11
N LEU A 18 -8.94 3.67 2.42
CA LEU A 18 -9.85 4.62 3.03
C LEU A 18 -10.71 3.99 4.13
N ARG A 19 -11.26 2.80 3.88
CA ARG A 19 -12.04 2.05 4.90
C ARG A 19 -11.17 1.64 6.08
N MET A 20 -9.94 1.21 5.85
CA MET A 20 -8.99 0.92 6.92
C MET A 20 -8.78 2.17 7.79
N PHE A 21 -8.47 3.31 7.20
CA PHE A 21 -8.27 4.56 7.95
C PHE A 21 -9.51 5.01 8.71
N SER A 22 -10.73 4.81 8.20
CA SER A 22 -11.97 5.19 8.91
C SER A 22 -12.16 4.48 10.25
N VAL A 23 -11.53 3.31 10.43
CA VAL A 23 -11.51 2.60 11.72
C VAL A 23 -10.28 2.99 12.54
N LEU A 24 -9.12 3.15 11.92
CA LEU A 24 -7.90 3.56 12.62
C LEU A 24 -8.05 4.92 13.31
N GLU A 25 -8.79 5.85 12.70
CA GLU A 25 -9.06 7.19 13.24
C GLU A 25 -9.88 7.18 14.53
N LYS A 26 -10.55 6.05 14.84
CA LYS A 26 -11.31 5.85 16.09
C LYS A 26 -10.48 5.26 17.22
N LEU A 27 -9.24 4.81 16.94
CA LEU A 27 -8.36 4.21 17.94
C LEU A 27 -7.76 5.25 18.86
N SER A 28 -7.56 4.89 20.12
CA SER A 28 -6.63 5.64 20.97
C SER A 28 -5.19 5.46 20.49
N GLN A 29 -4.32 6.40 20.82
CA GLN A 29 -2.88 6.31 20.51
C GLN A 29 -2.26 5.06 21.16
N GLU A 30 -2.75 4.66 22.33
CA GLU A 30 -2.32 3.45 23.03
C GLU A 30 -2.68 2.19 22.23
N GLN A 31 -3.95 2.06 21.78
CA GLN A 31 -4.38 0.92 20.94
C GLN A 31 -3.59 0.85 19.63
N PHE A 32 -3.33 2.00 19.00
CA PHE A 32 -2.62 2.07 17.72
C PHE A 32 -1.18 1.62 17.82
N ASN A 33 -0.50 1.89 18.97
CA ASN A 33 0.90 1.54 19.21
C ASN A 33 1.09 0.30 20.10
N ALA A 34 0.02 -0.32 20.58
CA ALA A 34 0.10 -1.50 21.44
C ALA A 34 0.91 -2.62 20.79
N THR A 35 1.76 -3.27 21.59
CA THR A 35 2.49 -4.45 21.12
C THR A 35 1.55 -5.65 21.07
N LEU A 36 1.34 -6.17 19.87
CA LEU A 36 0.43 -7.27 19.55
C LEU A 36 1.17 -8.39 18.81
N GLN A 37 0.52 -9.57 18.70
CA GLN A 37 1.13 -10.73 18.05
C GLN A 37 0.78 -10.78 16.56
N SER A 38 1.72 -10.36 15.70
CA SER A 38 1.62 -10.44 14.24
C SER A 38 3.02 -10.36 13.62
N SER A 39 3.10 -10.39 12.28
CA SER A 39 4.35 -10.16 11.53
C SER A 39 4.98 -8.80 11.84
N PHE A 40 4.17 -7.81 12.19
CA PHE A 40 4.59 -6.50 12.71
C PHE A 40 4.02 -6.33 14.11
N PRO A 41 4.79 -5.76 15.05
CA PRO A 41 4.42 -5.76 16.45
C PRO A 41 3.30 -4.80 16.85
N SER A 42 2.80 -3.95 15.92
CA SER A 42 1.69 -3.04 16.19
C SER A 42 0.85 -2.77 14.94
N ILE A 43 -0.36 -2.21 15.14
CA ILE A 43 -1.21 -1.72 14.06
C ILE A 43 -0.45 -0.65 13.27
N ARG A 44 0.21 0.30 13.95
CA ARG A 44 1.00 1.36 13.32
C ARG A 44 2.05 0.82 12.36
N GLU A 45 2.84 -0.14 12.79
CA GLU A 45 3.91 -0.70 11.97
C GLU A 45 3.38 -1.51 10.78
N SER A 46 2.26 -2.21 10.96
CA SER A 46 1.59 -2.91 9.86
C SER A 46 1.07 -1.95 8.80
N VAL A 47 0.43 -0.85 9.19
CA VAL A 47 -0.08 0.19 8.28
C VAL A 47 1.09 0.90 7.59
N PHE A 48 2.12 1.27 8.35
CA PHE A 48 3.34 1.87 7.78
C PHE A 48 3.97 0.96 6.73
N HIS A 49 4.05 -0.35 6.99
CA HIS A 49 4.60 -1.32 6.03
C HIS A 49 3.82 -1.36 4.71
N ILE A 50 2.48 -1.34 4.78
CA ILE A 50 1.63 -1.30 3.57
C ILE A 50 1.98 -0.07 2.73
N LEU A 51 1.94 1.11 3.33
CA LEU A 51 2.18 2.37 2.61
C LEU A 51 3.62 2.49 2.09
N ALA A 52 4.57 2.02 2.86
CA ALA A 52 5.97 2.02 2.50
C ALA A 52 6.26 1.09 1.32
N ALA A 53 5.64 -0.08 1.28
CA ALA A 53 5.73 -0.99 0.13
C ALA A 53 5.12 -0.35 -1.13
N GLU A 54 3.93 0.24 -1.03
CA GLU A 54 3.28 0.97 -2.13
C GLU A 54 4.18 2.10 -2.65
N TRP A 55 4.81 2.87 -1.75
CA TRP A 55 5.72 3.96 -2.11
C TRP A 55 6.99 3.47 -2.83
N ILE A 56 7.65 2.42 -2.30
CA ILE A 56 8.85 1.86 -2.92
C ILE A 56 8.57 1.42 -4.35
N TRP A 57 7.49 0.68 -4.55
CA TRP A 57 7.13 0.21 -5.86
C TRP A 57 6.79 1.34 -6.82
N LEU A 58 6.04 2.36 -6.38
CA LEU A 58 5.78 3.54 -7.20
C LEU A 58 7.08 4.24 -7.62
N LYS A 59 8.05 4.39 -6.71
CA LYS A 59 9.36 4.99 -7.04
C LYS A 59 10.17 4.13 -8.02
N ARG A 60 10.05 2.80 -7.95
CA ARG A 60 10.66 1.89 -8.93
C ARG A 60 10.05 2.06 -10.32
N TRP A 61 8.74 2.22 -10.41
CA TRP A 61 8.05 2.38 -11.70
C TRP A 61 8.29 3.74 -12.36
N THR A 62 8.46 4.79 -11.58
CA THR A 62 8.58 6.18 -12.07
C THR A 62 10.02 6.60 -12.38
N ARG A 63 11.03 5.78 -12.06
CA ARG A 63 12.43 6.09 -12.30
C ARG A 63 12.98 5.34 -13.51
N ALA A 64 13.77 6.07 -14.33
CA ALA A 64 14.48 5.49 -15.48
C ALA A 64 15.62 4.53 -15.09
N SER A 65 16.03 4.51 -13.84
CA SER A 65 17.09 3.64 -13.32
C SER A 65 16.59 2.82 -12.12
N PRO A 66 17.02 1.56 -11.98
CA PRO A 66 16.68 0.75 -10.81
C PRO A 66 17.12 1.48 -9.54
N ILE A 67 16.22 1.58 -8.56
CA ILE A 67 16.64 2.00 -7.23
C ILE A 67 17.42 0.82 -6.66
N ALA A 68 18.71 0.98 -6.49
CA ALA A 68 19.49 0.09 -5.65
C ALA A 68 18.99 0.29 -4.21
N ILE A 69 18.06 -0.58 -3.79
CA ILE A 69 17.70 -0.70 -2.40
C ILE A 69 18.74 -1.64 -1.82
N GLU A 70 19.62 -1.12 -0.96
CA GLU A 70 20.55 -1.96 -0.22
C GLU A 70 19.81 -3.16 0.39
N PRO A 71 20.36 -4.40 0.24
CA PRO A 71 19.68 -5.58 0.75
C PRO A 71 19.56 -5.50 2.27
N VAL A 72 18.32 -5.43 2.76
CA VAL A 72 18.04 -5.42 4.19
C VAL A 72 17.23 -6.65 4.52
N LYS A 73 17.87 -7.64 5.16
CA LYS A 73 17.18 -8.83 5.64
C LYS A 73 16.19 -8.44 6.75
N GLY A 74 14.92 -8.75 6.52
CA GLY A 74 13.82 -8.50 7.44
C GLY A 74 13.26 -7.09 7.29
N ALA A 75 11.97 -7.00 6.97
CA ALA A 75 11.24 -5.74 6.89
C ALA A 75 10.89 -5.23 8.30
N SER A 76 11.91 -4.95 9.11
CA SER A 76 11.74 -4.32 10.43
C SER A 76 11.77 -2.79 10.30
N PHE A 77 11.32 -2.09 11.33
CA PHE A 77 11.45 -0.63 11.45
C PHE A 77 12.91 -0.16 11.26
N GLU A 78 13.90 -0.96 11.67
CA GLU A 78 15.32 -0.71 11.44
C GLU A 78 15.71 -0.75 9.96
N THR A 79 15.02 -1.55 9.15
CA THR A 79 15.17 -1.58 7.69
C THR A 79 14.84 -0.23 7.07
N TRP A 80 13.75 0.37 7.52
CA TRP A 80 13.29 1.67 7.05
C TRP A 80 14.21 2.80 7.46
N LYS A 81 14.82 2.76 8.65
CA LYS A 81 15.85 3.72 9.07
C LYS A 81 17.05 3.72 8.12
N LYS A 82 17.48 2.55 7.63
CA LYS A 82 18.60 2.42 6.69
C LYS A 82 18.23 2.94 5.30
N LEU A 83 17.03 2.66 4.82
CA LEU A 83 16.53 3.21 3.55
C LEU A 83 16.45 4.74 3.60
N ARG A 84 16.11 5.32 4.74
CA ARG A 84 16.14 6.76 4.98
C ARG A 84 17.56 7.34 4.84
N ALA A 85 18.53 6.71 5.48
CA ALA A 85 19.92 7.15 5.41
C ALA A 85 20.47 7.13 3.99
N ALA A 86 19.95 6.25 3.13
CA ALA A 86 20.26 6.15 1.71
C ALA A 86 19.48 7.13 0.80
N GLY A 87 18.66 8.04 1.36
CA GLY A 87 17.84 8.97 0.60
C GLY A 87 16.67 8.29 -0.16
N VAL A 88 16.32 7.06 0.19
CA VAL A 88 15.30 6.20 -0.45
C VAL A 88 14.16 5.93 0.52
N SER A 89 13.77 6.91 1.30
CA SER A 89 12.79 6.69 2.37
C SER A 89 11.55 7.56 2.19
N PRO A 90 10.35 7.02 2.50
CA PRO A 90 9.21 7.88 2.75
C PRO A 90 9.49 8.80 3.95
N PRO A 91 8.75 9.91 4.12
CA PRO A 91 8.88 10.78 5.28
C PRO A 91 8.68 9.97 6.56
N LEU A 92 9.60 10.05 7.50
CA LEU A 92 9.74 9.09 8.60
C LEU A 92 9.67 9.75 9.94
N GLU A 93 9.01 9.13 10.74
CA GLU A 93 8.49 9.16 12.08
C GLU A 93 6.97 9.38 12.07
N LEU A 94 6.27 8.65 11.17
CA LEU A 94 4.83 8.66 11.15
C LEU A 94 4.35 7.84 12.38
N SER A 95 4.06 8.55 13.44
CA SER A 95 3.72 7.97 14.75
C SER A 95 2.22 7.99 15.04
N THR A 96 1.48 8.78 14.29
CA THR A 96 0.03 8.96 14.46
C THR A 96 -0.75 8.47 13.24
N VAL A 97 -2.04 8.19 13.44
CA VAL A 97 -2.96 7.83 12.34
C VAL A 97 -3.06 8.95 11.31
N GLN A 98 -3.08 10.20 11.76
CA GLN A 98 -3.20 11.39 10.90
C GLN A 98 -1.98 11.55 9.99
N GLU A 99 -0.77 11.33 10.50
CA GLU A 99 0.45 11.37 9.69
C GLU A 99 0.48 10.27 8.64
N LEU A 100 0.11 9.03 9.00
CA LEU A 100 0.02 7.93 8.04
C LEU A 100 -1.09 8.17 7.02
N ARG A 101 -2.21 8.79 7.42
CA ARG A 101 -3.28 9.16 6.51
C ARG A 101 -2.80 10.21 5.50
N GLY A 102 -2.13 11.28 5.97
CA GLY A 102 -1.54 12.28 5.09
C GLY A 102 -0.54 11.69 4.10
N PHE A 103 0.30 10.74 4.54
CA PHE A 103 1.21 10.03 3.66
C PHE A 103 0.45 9.16 2.62
N CYS A 104 -0.62 8.48 3.03
CA CYS A 104 -1.48 7.71 2.13
C CYS A 104 -2.09 8.58 1.04
N ASP A 105 -2.58 9.77 1.38
CA ASP A 105 -3.21 10.70 0.45
C ASP A 105 -2.19 11.24 -0.57
N LEU A 106 -0.99 11.64 -0.13
CA LEU A 106 0.11 12.05 -1.03
C LEU A 106 0.52 10.94 -2.00
N LEU A 107 0.63 9.70 -1.48
CA LEU A 107 0.98 8.53 -2.28
C LEU A 107 -0.10 8.21 -3.31
N GLU A 108 -1.37 8.38 -2.94
CA GLU A 108 -2.50 8.19 -3.85
C GLU A 108 -2.46 9.20 -5.00
N ASP A 109 -2.20 10.47 -4.72
CA ASP A 109 -2.12 11.52 -5.74
C ASP A 109 -0.99 11.24 -6.75
N GLU A 110 0.21 10.89 -6.28
CA GLU A 110 1.34 10.52 -7.14
C GLU A 110 1.01 9.28 -7.99
N ARG A 111 0.38 8.28 -7.40
CA ARG A 111 -0.01 7.05 -8.07
C ARG A 111 -1.08 7.28 -9.13
N GLN A 112 -2.07 8.08 -8.85
CA GLN A 112 -3.11 8.44 -9.80
C GLN A 112 -2.54 9.24 -10.99
N GLN A 113 -1.57 10.12 -10.74
CA GLN A 113 -0.87 10.81 -11.81
C GLN A 113 -0.09 9.83 -12.69
N PHE A 114 0.62 8.88 -12.09
CA PHE A 114 1.35 7.83 -12.81
C PHE A 114 0.42 6.98 -13.68
N ILE A 115 -0.67 6.46 -13.11
CA ILE A 115 -1.61 5.56 -13.81
C ILE A 115 -2.29 6.29 -14.98
N ARG A 116 -2.64 7.58 -14.84
CA ARG A 116 -3.21 8.36 -15.94
C ARG A 116 -2.27 8.56 -17.13
N GLY A 117 -0.98 8.45 -16.92
CA GLY A 117 0.04 8.56 -17.95
C GLY A 117 0.42 7.24 -18.63
N LEU A 118 -0.17 6.11 -18.21
CA LEU A 118 0.11 4.80 -18.80
C LEU A 118 -0.67 4.58 -20.09
N ASP A 119 -0.01 3.92 -21.04
CA ASP A 119 -0.64 3.25 -22.18
C ASP A 119 -0.46 1.72 -22.09
N GLU A 120 -1.05 0.97 -23.01
CA GLU A 120 -0.97 -0.49 -23.01
C GLU A 120 0.46 -0.99 -23.22
N ASP A 121 1.27 -0.30 -24.00
CA ASP A 121 2.67 -0.68 -24.25
C ASP A 121 3.51 -0.52 -22.99
N ALA A 122 3.36 0.62 -22.30
CA ALA A 122 4.02 0.87 -21.01
C ALA A 122 3.59 -0.14 -19.93
N LEU A 123 2.30 -0.53 -19.92
CA LEU A 123 1.77 -1.50 -18.97
C LEU A 123 2.41 -2.89 -19.14
N HIS A 124 2.75 -3.27 -20.36
CA HIS A 124 3.38 -4.55 -20.70
C HIS A 124 4.91 -4.48 -20.75
N ALA A 125 5.51 -3.29 -20.68
CA ALA A 125 6.95 -3.11 -20.69
C ALA A 125 7.61 -3.69 -19.43
N PRO A 126 8.84 -4.24 -19.55
CA PRO A 126 9.58 -4.75 -18.41
C PRO A 126 10.10 -3.61 -17.53
N VAL A 127 9.96 -3.78 -16.23
CA VAL A 127 10.57 -2.94 -15.20
C VAL A 127 11.73 -3.70 -14.57
N ASN A 128 12.92 -3.13 -14.64
CA ASN A 128 14.11 -3.71 -14.02
C ASN A 128 14.24 -3.24 -12.56
N PHE A 129 14.46 -4.16 -11.65
CA PHE A 129 14.65 -3.86 -10.23
C PHE A 129 15.53 -4.90 -9.55
N ASN A 130 16.08 -4.56 -8.38
CA ASN A 130 16.73 -5.54 -7.52
C ASN A 130 15.80 -5.90 -6.35
N ASP A 131 15.82 -7.18 -5.96
CA ASP A 131 15.16 -7.62 -4.73
C ASP A 131 15.91 -7.11 -3.47
N MET A 132 15.42 -7.48 -2.29
CA MET A 132 16.05 -7.13 -1.00
C MET A 132 17.39 -7.85 -0.78
N GLY A 133 17.70 -8.86 -1.57
CA GLY A 133 18.97 -9.58 -1.58
C GLY A 133 20.00 -8.99 -2.57
N GLY A 134 19.60 -7.97 -3.36
CA GLY A 134 20.42 -7.37 -4.41
C GLY A 134 20.39 -8.13 -5.73
N ASN A 135 19.57 -9.20 -5.87
CA ASN A 135 19.45 -9.94 -7.11
C ASN A 135 18.65 -9.16 -8.15
N PRO A 136 19.09 -9.10 -9.42
CA PRO A 136 18.36 -8.39 -10.47
C PRO A 136 17.15 -9.20 -10.97
N TYR A 137 16.05 -8.50 -11.22
CA TYR A 137 14.83 -9.02 -11.82
C TYR A 137 14.32 -8.09 -12.90
N SER A 138 13.50 -8.63 -13.80
CA SER A 138 12.84 -7.90 -14.87
C SER A 138 11.45 -8.47 -15.08
N GLU A 139 10.43 -7.73 -14.70
CA GLU A 139 9.02 -8.18 -14.74
C GLU A 139 8.15 -7.15 -15.44
N PRO A 140 7.10 -7.57 -16.16
CA PRO A 140 6.14 -6.64 -16.76
C PRO A 140 5.49 -5.76 -15.69
N LEU A 141 5.32 -4.47 -16.00
CA LEU A 141 4.77 -3.50 -15.05
C LEU A 141 3.43 -3.95 -14.46
N PHE A 142 2.51 -4.49 -15.27
CA PHE A 142 1.19 -4.94 -14.77
C PHE A 142 1.29 -6.01 -13.68
N GLN A 143 2.28 -6.93 -13.75
CA GLN A 143 2.48 -7.95 -12.73
C GLN A 143 2.94 -7.33 -11.41
N LEU A 144 3.85 -6.36 -11.47
CA LEU A 144 4.31 -5.63 -10.30
C LEU A 144 3.19 -4.77 -9.69
N MET A 145 2.37 -4.14 -10.53
CA MET A 145 1.20 -3.38 -10.06
C MET A 145 0.18 -4.29 -9.36
N GLN A 146 -0.09 -5.46 -9.93
CA GLN A 146 -0.96 -6.47 -9.32
C GLN A 146 -0.38 -7.00 -8.00
N HIS A 147 0.93 -7.26 -7.97
CA HIS A 147 1.64 -7.68 -6.76
C HIS A 147 1.43 -6.68 -5.62
N VAL A 148 1.58 -5.39 -5.86
CA VAL A 148 1.45 -4.34 -4.83
C VAL A 148 0.06 -4.33 -4.20
N VAL A 149 -1.00 -4.42 -5.01
CA VAL A 149 -2.37 -4.45 -4.48
C VAL A 149 -2.64 -5.73 -3.70
N ASN A 150 -2.16 -6.88 -4.21
CA ASN A 150 -2.28 -8.16 -3.51
C ASN A 150 -1.51 -8.17 -2.18
N HIS A 151 -0.31 -7.62 -2.15
CA HIS A 151 0.50 -7.42 -0.95
C HIS A 151 -0.25 -6.54 0.08
N GLY A 152 -0.81 -5.41 -0.36
CA GLY A 152 -1.65 -4.55 0.48
C GLY A 152 -2.85 -5.32 1.06
N THR A 153 -3.52 -6.13 0.26
CA THR A 153 -4.67 -6.95 0.70
C THR A 153 -4.26 -7.95 1.78
N TYR A 154 -3.13 -8.63 1.61
CA TYR A 154 -2.58 -9.57 2.60
C TYR A 154 -2.32 -8.88 3.95
N HIS A 155 -1.65 -7.73 3.95
CA HIS A 155 -1.33 -7.01 5.19
C HIS A 155 -2.54 -6.28 5.80
N ARG A 156 -3.51 -5.81 5.02
CA ARG A 156 -4.79 -5.29 5.55
C ARG A 156 -5.58 -6.38 6.30
N GLY A 157 -5.49 -7.65 5.86
CA GLY A 157 -6.02 -8.79 6.62
C GLY A 157 -5.35 -8.94 7.98
N GLN A 158 -4.03 -8.74 8.07
CA GLN A 158 -3.30 -8.73 9.34
C GLN A 158 -3.73 -7.54 10.23
N VAL A 159 -3.86 -6.34 9.66
CA VAL A 159 -4.39 -5.17 10.39
C VAL A 159 -5.78 -5.47 10.97
N THR A 160 -6.67 -6.12 10.22
CA THR A 160 -7.99 -6.54 10.71
C THR A 160 -7.89 -7.49 11.91
N THR A 161 -6.92 -8.39 11.91
CA THR A 161 -6.65 -9.29 13.05
C THR A 161 -6.12 -8.52 14.26
N LEU A 162 -5.20 -7.57 14.05
CA LEU A 162 -4.66 -6.72 15.12
C LEU A 162 -5.74 -5.81 15.73
N LEU A 163 -6.68 -5.28 14.93
CA LEU A 163 -7.83 -4.53 15.42
C LEU A 163 -8.68 -5.36 16.39
N ARG A 164 -8.94 -6.65 16.07
CA ARG A 164 -9.65 -7.56 17.00
C ARG A 164 -8.87 -7.76 18.30
N GLN A 165 -7.56 -7.95 18.23
CA GLN A 165 -6.72 -8.10 19.43
C GLN A 165 -6.72 -6.83 20.30
N ALA A 166 -6.81 -5.65 19.68
CA ALA A 166 -6.92 -4.37 20.37
C ALA A 166 -8.33 -4.05 20.87
N GLY A 167 -9.31 -4.96 20.70
CA GLY A 167 -10.71 -4.74 21.09
C GLY A 167 -11.43 -3.68 20.25
N ALA A 168 -10.94 -3.40 19.04
CA ALA A 168 -11.46 -2.37 18.15
C ALA A 168 -12.47 -2.96 17.13
N GLU A 169 -13.21 -2.05 16.48
CA GLU A 169 -14.07 -2.38 15.35
C GLU A 169 -13.26 -3.00 14.19
N THR A 170 -13.82 -3.97 13.49
CA THR A 170 -13.18 -4.62 12.35
C THR A 170 -13.77 -4.14 11.03
N ILE A 171 -13.03 -4.37 9.93
CA ILE A 171 -13.35 -3.85 8.62
C ILE A 171 -13.60 -5.01 7.65
N ALA A 172 -14.65 -4.92 6.83
CA ALA A 172 -14.83 -5.77 5.67
C ALA A 172 -14.13 -5.12 4.45
N LEU A 173 -13.11 -5.80 3.90
CA LEU A 173 -12.26 -5.29 2.84
C LEU A 173 -12.26 -6.17 1.58
N ASP A 174 -13.17 -7.15 1.50
CA ASP A 174 -13.26 -8.01 0.32
C ASP A 174 -13.59 -7.20 -0.94
N MET A 175 -12.90 -7.50 -2.02
CA MET A 175 -13.09 -6.81 -3.30
C MET A 175 -14.53 -6.93 -3.82
N LEU A 176 -15.26 -7.97 -3.45
CA LEU A 176 -16.67 -8.13 -3.81
C LEU A 176 -17.56 -7.00 -3.26
N TYR A 177 -17.29 -6.52 -2.02
CA TYR A 177 -18.01 -5.38 -1.44
C TYR A 177 -17.76 -4.09 -2.22
N PHE A 178 -16.51 -3.85 -2.64
CA PHE A 178 -16.17 -2.72 -3.49
C PHE A 178 -16.95 -2.73 -4.80
N PHE A 179 -17.06 -3.87 -5.47
CA PHE A 179 -17.82 -3.96 -6.72
C PHE A 179 -19.32 -3.74 -6.51
N ARG A 180 -19.89 -4.25 -5.41
CA ARG A 180 -21.30 -4.04 -5.07
C ARG A 180 -21.60 -2.57 -4.77
N GLU A 181 -20.81 -1.90 -3.95
CA GLU A 181 -20.96 -0.47 -3.66
C GLU A 181 -20.88 0.38 -4.94
N ARG A 182 -19.98 0.04 -5.88
CA ARG A 182 -19.92 0.74 -7.17
C ARG A 182 -21.20 0.57 -8.01
N GLN A 183 -21.79 -0.63 -8.02
CA GLN A 183 -23.04 -0.89 -8.74
C GLN A 183 -24.21 -0.12 -8.12
N GLU A 184 -24.31 -0.10 -6.79
CA GLU A 184 -25.36 0.62 -6.05
C GLU A 184 -25.26 2.14 -6.30
N ASN A 185 -24.06 2.71 -6.23
CA ASN A 185 -23.81 4.12 -6.50
C ASN A 185 -24.15 4.50 -7.95
N ALA A 186 -23.82 3.64 -8.92
CA ALA A 186 -24.16 3.87 -10.33
C ALA A 186 -25.67 3.77 -10.60
N ALA A 187 -26.41 2.95 -9.84
CA ALA A 187 -27.85 2.84 -9.94
C ALA A 187 -28.57 4.04 -9.27
N GLY A 188 -28.07 4.51 -8.10
CA GLY A 188 -28.62 5.66 -7.37
C GLY A 188 -28.42 7.02 -8.09
N THR A 189 -27.43 7.13 -8.97
CA THR A 189 -27.17 8.36 -9.74
C THR A 189 -28.09 8.50 -10.97
N ARG A 190 -28.90 7.48 -11.29
CA ARG A 190 -29.83 7.47 -12.44
C ARG A 190 -31.28 7.80 -12.07
N GLN A 191 -31.56 8.17 -10.81
CA GLN A 191 -32.85 8.66 -10.33
C GLN A 191 -32.78 10.18 -10.09
#